data_8b55fb00f8258e268a5c1d4fdeeedfe3
#
_entry.id   8b55fb00f8258e268a5c1d4fdeeedfe3
#
_cell.length_a   1.000
_cell.length_b   1.000
_cell.length_c   1.000
_cell.angle_alpha   90.00
_cell.angle_beta   90.00
_cell.angle_gamma   90.00
#
_symmetry.space_group_name_H-M   'P 1'
#
loop_
_entity.id
_entity.type
_entity.pdbx_description
1 polymer ?
#
loop_
_entity_poly.entity_id
_entity_poly.type
_entity_poly.pdbx_seq_one_letter_code
_entity_poly.pdbx_strand_id
1 'polypeptide(L)'
;MAMDNRKLLAKADLDTAGLAAGGLLQPQQADRFFRVMVKSAVLMQQINVTPMRGPKERRDKTRFGSRVLKPGVESQALALNDRSRPDLSFIELDAKLVKAEVRMSDEVLEDQIERGAYQQTIIETLAQAVARDVDFLISQGDTTSANPLLAVLDGFIRQATSNVVVAGGVALTRPVLRDMLKTLPDEFVSDRLAYFTNRQALADYNDSLAVRETALGDTRIVQNPGPAGVYQGFPIVQVPEFPNNLGGGTNQTVALLTERENMLLGIHREIRVRMGEDISAGQVIIVVTMRLDARYMHEPAVVKATGVLGV
;
A
#
# COMPACT_ATOMS: atom_id res chain seq x y z
N MET A 1 50.62 3.24 40.58
CA MET A 1 49.83 2.31 39.76
C MET A 1 50.00 2.73 38.30
N ALA A 2 50.91 2.07 37.59
CA ALA A 2 51.11 2.34 36.16
C ALA A 2 49.92 1.70 35.37
N MET A 3 49.16 2.51 34.70
CA MET A 3 48.11 2.01 33.75
C MET A 3 48.81 1.27 32.61
N ASP A 4 48.42 0.03 32.42
CA ASP A 4 48.97 -0.84 31.40
C ASP A 4 48.54 -0.33 30.03
N ASN A 5 49.46 0.32 29.31
CA ASN A 5 49.26 0.86 27.98
C ASN A 5 48.80 -0.20 26.94
N ARG A 6 49.02 -1.49 27.24
CA ARG A 6 48.49 -2.58 26.38
C ARG A 6 46.96 -2.68 26.38
N LYS A 7 46.31 -2.30 27.52
CA LYS A 7 44.84 -2.26 27.58
C LYS A 7 44.23 -1.05 26.86
N LEU A 8 45.00 0.02 26.68
CA LEU A 8 44.60 1.19 25.90
C LEU A 8 44.79 0.95 24.40
N LEU A 9 45.82 0.22 23.98
CA LEU A 9 46.05 -0.18 22.60
C LEU A 9 45.02 -1.24 22.12
N ALA A 10 44.62 -2.17 22.98
CA ALA A 10 43.56 -3.15 22.65
C ALA A 10 42.15 -2.52 22.50
N LYS A 11 41.95 -1.26 22.94
CA LYS A 11 40.75 -0.47 22.67
C LYS A 11 40.82 0.36 21.40
N ALA A 12 42.02 0.47 20.81
CA ALA A 12 42.25 1.27 19.59
C ALA A 12 42.29 0.43 18.31
N ASP A 13 42.33 -0.89 18.42
CA ASP A 13 42.10 -1.77 17.26
C ASP A 13 40.59 -1.81 16.96
N LEU A 14 40.14 -0.92 16.09
CA LEU A 14 38.89 -1.03 15.41
C LEU A 14 38.97 -2.27 14.49
N ASP A 15 38.57 -3.40 15.05
CA ASP A 15 38.46 -4.64 14.30
C ASP A 15 37.42 -4.46 13.18
N THR A 16 37.74 -4.93 11.98
CA THR A 16 36.83 -4.91 10.83
C THR A 16 35.50 -5.60 11.14
N ALA A 17 35.46 -6.49 12.12
CA ALA A 17 34.22 -7.05 12.68
C ALA A 17 33.39 -6.02 13.47
N GLY A 18 34.03 -5.05 14.14
CA GLY A 18 33.36 -3.95 14.84
C GLY A 18 32.75 -2.92 13.85
N LEU A 19 33.43 -2.66 12.74
CA LEU A 19 32.89 -1.81 11.65
C LEU A 19 31.73 -2.51 10.93
N ALA A 20 31.76 -3.82 10.75
CA ALA A 20 30.66 -4.59 10.19
C ALA A 20 29.43 -4.63 11.12
N ALA A 21 29.62 -4.51 12.43
CA ALA A 21 28.54 -4.44 13.43
C ALA A 21 27.97 -3.02 13.60
N GLY A 22 28.74 -1.97 13.35
CA GLY A 22 28.31 -0.57 13.52
C GLY A 22 27.52 0.02 12.35
N GLY A 23 27.65 -0.56 11.15
CA GLY A 23 27.01 -0.04 9.93
C GLY A 23 25.64 -0.65 9.57
N LEU A 24 25.19 -1.66 10.30
CA LEU A 24 23.88 -2.29 10.14
C LEU A 24 23.04 -2.00 11.38
N LEU A 25 21.90 -1.36 11.21
CA LEU A 25 20.90 -1.31 12.27
C LEU A 25 20.59 -2.73 12.72
N GLN A 26 20.58 -2.93 14.05
CA GLN A 26 20.24 -4.23 14.61
C GLN A 26 18.85 -4.67 14.09
N PRO A 27 18.59 -5.97 13.91
CA PRO A 27 17.30 -6.47 13.44
C PRO A 27 16.10 -5.87 14.18
N GLN A 28 16.23 -5.62 15.48
CA GLN A 28 15.19 -4.99 16.30
C GLN A 28 14.87 -3.54 15.88
N GLN A 29 15.83 -2.78 15.39
CA GLN A 29 15.62 -1.41 14.91
C GLN A 29 14.98 -1.41 13.52
N ALA A 30 15.34 -2.36 12.66
CA ALA A 30 14.69 -2.54 11.37
C ALA A 30 13.21 -2.96 11.53
N ASP A 31 12.91 -3.85 12.48
CA ASP A 31 11.54 -4.24 12.84
C ASP A 31 10.72 -3.07 13.41
N ARG A 32 11.37 -2.20 14.21
CA ARG A 32 10.73 -0.99 14.72
C ARG A 32 10.43 -0.02 13.60
N PHE A 33 11.37 0.22 12.70
CA PHE A 33 11.17 1.05 11.51
C PHE A 33 9.98 0.53 10.67
N PHE A 34 9.93 -0.76 10.40
CA PHE A 34 8.83 -1.38 9.66
C PHE A 34 7.48 -1.20 10.37
N ARG A 35 7.44 -1.39 11.70
CA ARG A 35 6.20 -1.17 12.47
C ARG A 35 5.73 0.28 12.43
N VAL A 36 6.64 1.25 12.51
CA VAL A 36 6.29 2.68 12.38
C VAL A 36 5.80 2.98 10.98
N MET A 37 6.47 2.45 9.95
CA MET A 37 6.09 2.60 8.56
C MET A 37 4.68 2.05 8.30
N VAL A 38 4.39 0.81 8.72
CA VAL A 38 3.06 0.20 8.54
C VAL A 38 1.98 0.97 9.28
N LYS A 39 2.26 1.48 10.50
CA LYS A 39 1.29 2.31 11.24
C LYS A 39 1.00 3.65 10.57
N SER A 40 1.95 4.19 9.82
CA SER A 40 1.80 5.50 9.16
C SER A 40 1.17 5.40 7.78
N ALA A 41 1.28 4.24 7.13
CA ALA A 41 0.73 3.97 5.81
C ALA A 41 -0.74 3.56 5.90
N VAL A 42 -1.64 4.36 5.35
CA VAL A 42 -3.10 4.08 5.44
C VAL A 42 -3.49 2.91 4.56
N LEU A 43 -3.00 2.87 3.32
CA LEU A 43 -3.35 1.81 2.37
C LEU A 43 -2.72 0.48 2.78
N MET A 44 -1.44 0.46 3.21
CA MET A 44 -0.79 -0.76 3.70
C MET A 44 -1.50 -1.43 4.87
N GLN A 45 -2.20 -0.68 5.72
CA GLN A 45 -3.00 -1.24 6.82
C GLN A 45 -4.27 -1.97 6.35
N GLN A 46 -4.75 -1.62 5.17
CA GLN A 46 -6.03 -2.11 4.64
C GLN A 46 -5.86 -3.28 3.66
N ILE A 47 -4.64 -3.50 3.17
CA ILE A 47 -4.34 -4.51 2.15
C ILE A 47 -3.60 -5.71 2.74
N ASN A 48 -3.53 -6.78 1.98
CA ASN A 48 -2.80 -7.99 2.37
C ASN A 48 -1.31 -7.84 2.08
N VAL A 49 -0.52 -7.61 3.14
CA VAL A 49 0.94 -7.54 3.05
C VAL A 49 1.53 -8.93 3.23
N THR A 50 2.25 -9.42 2.24
CA THR A 50 2.78 -10.78 2.24
C THR A 50 4.29 -10.79 2.03
N PRO A 51 5.07 -11.47 2.90
CA PRO A 51 6.49 -11.66 2.68
C PRO A 51 6.73 -12.60 1.50
N MET A 52 7.61 -12.20 0.58
CA MET A 52 8.03 -13.00 -0.56
C MET A 52 9.30 -13.78 -0.23
N ARG A 53 9.38 -15.02 -0.68
CA ARG A 53 10.56 -15.90 -0.49
C ARG A 53 11.70 -15.60 -1.45
N GLY A 54 11.38 -15.02 -2.60
CA GLY A 54 12.34 -14.67 -3.66
C GLY A 54 12.00 -13.36 -4.33
N PRO A 55 12.89 -12.81 -5.18
CA PRO A 55 12.64 -11.57 -5.91
C PRO A 55 11.46 -11.69 -6.87
N LYS A 56 11.19 -12.90 -7.34
CA LYS A 56 10.01 -13.27 -8.11
C LYS A 56 9.29 -14.41 -7.41
N GLU A 57 7.99 -14.27 -7.24
CA GLU A 57 7.14 -15.29 -6.62
C GLU A 57 5.88 -15.47 -7.46
N ARG A 58 5.62 -16.71 -7.81
CA ARG A 58 4.40 -17.10 -8.50
C ARG A 58 3.40 -17.62 -7.47
N ARG A 59 2.17 -17.12 -7.56
CA ARG A 59 1.04 -17.60 -6.76
C ARG A 59 -0.01 -18.19 -7.68
N ASP A 60 -0.24 -19.47 -7.53
CA ASP A 60 -1.25 -20.18 -8.29
C ASP A 60 -2.64 -19.90 -7.73
N LYS A 61 -3.59 -19.74 -8.63
CA LYS A 61 -5.00 -19.57 -8.35
C LYS A 61 -5.78 -20.69 -8.99
N THR A 62 -6.67 -21.29 -8.24
CA THR A 62 -7.58 -22.32 -8.74
C THR A 62 -9.00 -21.81 -8.59
N ARG A 63 -9.74 -21.82 -9.67
CA ARG A 63 -11.12 -21.38 -9.72
C ARG A 63 -11.96 -22.29 -10.61
N PHE A 64 -13.25 -22.36 -10.31
CA PHE A 64 -14.24 -22.94 -11.21
C PHE A 64 -15.04 -21.79 -11.85
N GLY A 65 -14.80 -21.51 -13.14
CA GLY A 65 -15.44 -20.41 -13.88
C GLY A 65 -16.91 -20.66 -14.23
N SER A 66 -17.42 -21.87 -14.02
CA SER A 66 -18.78 -22.27 -14.32
C SER A 66 -19.40 -23.12 -13.20
N ARG A 67 -20.72 -23.26 -13.24
CA ARG A 67 -21.43 -24.15 -12.30
C ARG A 67 -20.95 -25.59 -12.46
N VAL A 68 -20.51 -26.19 -11.35
CA VAL A 68 -19.94 -27.55 -11.33
C VAL A 68 -21.02 -28.61 -11.25
N LEU A 69 -22.16 -28.31 -10.60
CA LEU A 69 -23.25 -29.25 -10.43
C LEU A 69 -23.99 -29.50 -11.75
N LYS A 70 -24.14 -30.78 -12.09
CA LYS A 70 -24.90 -31.26 -13.25
C LYS A 70 -25.91 -32.28 -12.78
N PRO A 71 -27.04 -32.48 -13.46
CA PRO A 71 -27.97 -33.56 -13.15
C PRO A 71 -27.27 -34.91 -13.31
N GLY A 72 -27.34 -35.72 -12.30
CA GLY A 72 -26.78 -37.07 -12.29
C GLY A 72 -27.88 -38.10 -12.51
N VAL A 73 -27.53 -39.23 -13.15
CA VAL A 73 -28.37 -40.43 -13.28
C VAL A 73 -27.67 -41.52 -12.52
N GLU A 74 -28.46 -42.31 -11.80
CA GLU A 74 -27.93 -43.43 -11.02
C GLU A 74 -27.18 -44.44 -11.91
N SER A 75 -26.01 -44.87 -11.45
CA SER A 75 -25.11 -45.80 -12.16
C SER A 75 -24.55 -45.30 -13.50
N GLN A 76 -24.67 -44.00 -13.83
CA GLN A 76 -24.07 -43.40 -15.01
C GLN A 76 -23.02 -42.36 -14.63
N ALA A 77 -21.84 -42.43 -15.27
CA ALA A 77 -20.84 -41.39 -15.15
C ALA A 77 -21.28 -40.16 -15.97
N LEU A 78 -20.94 -38.95 -15.51
CA LEU A 78 -21.17 -37.72 -16.27
C LEU A 78 -20.47 -37.78 -17.62
N ALA A 79 -21.14 -37.30 -18.65
CA ALA A 79 -20.57 -37.16 -20.00
C ALA A 79 -19.28 -36.30 -19.96
N LEU A 80 -18.36 -36.52 -20.86
CA LEU A 80 -17.08 -35.83 -20.92
C LEU A 80 -17.24 -34.29 -20.96
N ASN A 81 -18.26 -33.82 -21.67
CA ASN A 81 -18.57 -32.39 -21.82
C ASN A 81 -19.20 -31.77 -20.55
N ASP A 82 -19.75 -32.57 -19.65
CA ASP A 82 -20.36 -32.11 -18.40
C ASP A 82 -19.40 -32.12 -17.21
N ARG A 83 -18.19 -32.66 -17.44
CA ARG A 83 -17.14 -32.67 -16.42
C ARG A 83 -16.51 -31.30 -16.30
N SER A 84 -16.63 -30.71 -15.12
CA SER A 84 -15.99 -29.41 -14.83
C SER A 84 -14.50 -29.59 -14.56
N ARG A 85 -13.69 -28.71 -15.13
CA ARG A 85 -12.26 -28.62 -14.80
C ARG A 85 -11.98 -27.32 -14.06
N PRO A 86 -11.08 -27.32 -13.08
CA PRO A 86 -10.64 -26.08 -12.46
C PRO A 86 -9.83 -25.26 -13.46
N ASP A 87 -10.09 -23.97 -13.53
CA ASP A 87 -9.25 -22.99 -14.23
C ASP A 87 -8.02 -22.71 -13.36
N LEU A 88 -6.88 -23.09 -13.86
CA LEU A 88 -5.58 -22.82 -13.21
C LEU A 88 -4.99 -21.55 -13.81
N SER A 89 -4.85 -20.53 -13.01
CA SER A 89 -4.17 -19.29 -13.37
C SER A 89 -3.15 -18.93 -12.29
N PHE A 90 -2.28 -18.00 -12.58
CA PHE A 90 -1.29 -17.55 -11.61
C PHE A 90 -1.14 -16.03 -11.68
N ILE A 91 -0.66 -15.46 -10.61
CA ILE A 91 -0.11 -14.11 -10.56
C ILE A 91 1.38 -14.21 -10.30
N GLU A 92 2.14 -13.32 -10.91
CA GLU A 92 3.57 -13.17 -10.68
C GLU A 92 3.81 -11.84 -9.96
N LEU A 93 4.46 -11.93 -8.79
CA LEU A 93 4.99 -10.80 -8.05
C LEU A 93 6.47 -10.66 -8.43
N ASP A 94 6.89 -9.48 -8.92
CA ASP A 94 8.27 -9.16 -9.31
C ASP A 94 8.77 -7.96 -8.52
N ALA A 95 9.35 -8.23 -7.36
CA ALA A 95 9.74 -7.22 -6.39
C ALA A 95 10.82 -6.27 -6.92
N LYS A 96 10.46 -5.02 -7.14
CA LYS A 96 11.33 -3.93 -7.59
C LYS A 96 12.02 -3.26 -6.42
N LEU A 97 13.25 -2.83 -6.64
CA LEU A 97 14.08 -2.15 -5.64
C LEU A 97 13.71 -0.67 -5.56
N VAL A 98 13.38 -0.20 -4.37
CA VAL A 98 13.29 1.22 -4.03
C VAL A 98 14.31 1.55 -2.94
N LYS A 99 14.83 2.78 -2.98
CA LYS A 99 15.87 3.27 -2.09
C LYS A 99 15.51 4.67 -1.63
N ALA A 100 15.65 4.93 -0.34
CA ALA A 100 15.67 6.27 0.24
C ALA A 100 17.04 6.52 0.88
N GLU A 101 17.59 7.73 0.72
CA GLU A 101 18.87 8.13 1.27
C GLU A 101 18.76 9.52 1.88
N VAL A 102 19.19 9.65 3.12
CA VAL A 102 19.25 10.92 3.85
C VAL A 102 20.69 11.13 4.31
N ARG A 103 21.21 12.32 4.09
CA ARG A 103 22.55 12.76 4.53
C ARG A 103 22.41 13.92 5.50
N MET A 104 23.18 13.89 6.56
CA MET A 104 23.22 14.91 7.60
C MET A 104 24.68 15.25 7.90
N SER A 105 25.00 16.53 8.05
CA SER A 105 26.35 16.94 8.46
C SER A 105 26.55 16.67 9.96
N ASP A 106 27.78 16.35 10.33
CA ASP A 106 28.16 16.11 11.71
C ASP A 106 27.96 17.35 12.57
N GLU A 107 28.20 18.54 12.02
CA GLU A 107 27.96 19.84 12.69
C GLU A 107 26.50 19.99 13.13
N VAL A 108 25.53 19.62 12.27
CA VAL A 108 24.10 19.66 12.61
C VAL A 108 23.77 18.67 13.74
N LEU A 109 24.44 17.52 13.78
CA LEU A 109 24.25 16.54 14.84
C LEU A 109 24.86 17.00 16.17
N GLU A 110 25.98 17.72 16.15
CA GLU A 110 26.64 18.26 17.33
C GLU A 110 25.91 19.45 17.95
N ASP A 111 25.36 20.34 17.12
CA ASP A 111 24.64 21.54 17.55
C ASP A 111 23.24 21.25 18.12
N GLN A 112 22.71 20.06 17.89
CA GLN A 112 21.39 19.68 18.40
C GLN A 112 21.44 19.34 19.89
N ILE A 113 20.52 19.92 20.65
CA ILE A 113 20.38 19.78 22.11
C ILE A 113 20.13 18.31 22.52
N GLU A 114 19.53 17.51 21.65
CA GLU A 114 19.12 16.13 21.92
C GLU A 114 20.12 15.05 21.50
N ARG A 115 21.26 15.41 21.01
CA ARG A 115 22.40 14.56 20.54
C ARG A 115 22.08 13.10 20.17
N GLY A 116 21.83 12.20 21.11
CA GLY A 116 21.55 10.78 20.86
C GLY A 116 20.10 10.46 20.51
N ALA A 117 19.12 11.25 20.94
CA ALA A 117 17.72 11.07 20.64
C ALA A 117 17.36 11.58 19.22
N TYR A 118 18.13 12.54 18.69
CA TYR A 118 17.88 13.15 17.39
C TYR A 118 18.00 12.15 16.23
N GLN A 119 19.02 11.29 16.24
CA GLN A 119 19.13 10.23 15.23
C GLN A 119 17.90 9.32 15.18
N GLN A 120 17.36 8.98 16.36
CA GLN A 120 16.18 8.16 16.45
C GLN A 120 14.93 8.87 15.92
N THR A 121 14.78 10.15 16.22
CA THR A 121 13.71 11.01 15.68
C THR A 121 13.78 11.09 14.16
N ILE A 122 14.98 11.23 13.58
CA ILE A 122 15.18 11.21 12.13
C ILE A 122 14.77 9.87 11.52
N ILE A 123 15.15 8.75 12.14
CA ILE A 123 14.76 7.41 11.64
C ILE A 123 13.24 7.24 11.66
N GLU A 124 12.56 7.69 12.72
CA GLU A 124 11.09 7.62 12.80
C GLU A 124 10.41 8.52 11.77
N THR A 125 10.91 9.74 11.58
CA THR A 125 10.41 10.68 10.57
C THR A 125 10.64 10.14 9.15
N LEU A 126 11.83 9.54 8.91
CA LEU A 126 12.13 8.88 7.64
C LEU A 126 11.20 7.69 7.39
N ALA A 127 10.89 6.89 8.43
CA ALA A 127 9.94 5.79 8.31
C ALA A 127 8.54 6.26 7.89
N GLN A 128 8.07 7.37 8.44
CA GLN A 128 6.79 7.98 8.07
C GLN A 128 6.81 8.53 6.63
N ALA A 129 7.90 9.15 6.21
CA ALA A 129 8.05 9.64 4.84
C ALA A 129 8.05 8.47 3.83
N VAL A 130 8.86 7.44 4.10
CA VAL A 130 8.90 6.21 3.28
C VAL A 130 7.54 5.53 3.22
N ALA A 131 6.77 5.53 4.31
CA ALA A 131 5.41 4.98 4.34
C ALA A 131 4.48 5.67 3.35
N ARG A 132 4.49 7.01 3.31
CA ARG A 132 3.70 7.80 2.36
C ARG A 132 4.15 7.56 0.92
N ASP A 133 5.45 7.53 0.68
CA ASP A 133 5.99 7.28 -0.65
C ASP A 133 5.65 5.88 -1.16
N VAL A 134 5.61 4.87 -0.27
CA VAL A 134 5.15 3.52 -0.61
C VAL A 134 3.65 3.51 -0.92
N ASP A 135 2.80 4.13 -0.08
CA ASP A 135 1.36 4.24 -0.36
C ASP A 135 1.09 4.96 -1.69
N PHE A 136 1.84 6.03 -1.97
CA PHE A 136 1.80 6.74 -3.25
C PHE A 136 2.19 5.83 -4.42
N LEU A 137 3.29 5.10 -4.31
CA LEU A 137 3.78 4.21 -5.35
C LEU A 137 2.82 3.05 -5.62
N ILE A 138 2.31 2.36 -4.59
CA ILE A 138 1.39 1.23 -4.77
C ILE A 138 0.02 1.67 -5.25
N SER A 139 -0.40 2.91 -4.98
CA SER A 139 -1.67 3.44 -5.48
C SER A 139 -1.56 3.93 -6.92
N GLN A 140 -0.59 4.79 -7.22
CA GLN A 140 -0.48 5.56 -8.47
C GLN A 140 0.63 5.09 -9.41
N GLY A 141 1.41 4.06 -9.04
CA GLY A 141 2.49 3.55 -9.90
C GLY A 141 2.03 3.34 -11.35
N ASP A 142 2.86 3.72 -12.29
CA ASP A 142 2.65 3.58 -13.72
C ASP A 142 4.02 3.45 -14.41
N THR A 143 4.32 2.26 -14.91
CA THR A 143 5.60 1.98 -15.59
C THR A 143 5.82 2.79 -16.86
N THR A 144 4.78 3.47 -17.38
CA THR A 144 4.88 4.38 -18.52
C THR A 144 5.05 5.85 -18.10
N SER A 145 5.06 6.15 -16.80
CA SER A 145 5.17 7.50 -16.28
C SER A 145 6.54 8.10 -16.52
N ALA A 146 6.61 9.43 -16.77
CA ALA A 146 7.85 10.18 -16.81
C ALA A 146 8.48 10.39 -15.42
N ASN A 147 7.72 10.19 -14.34
CA ASN A 147 8.21 10.26 -12.97
C ASN A 147 8.98 8.98 -12.62
N PRO A 148 10.29 9.04 -12.31
CA PRO A 148 11.11 7.87 -12.05
C PRO A 148 10.60 7.00 -10.88
N LEU A 149 9.98 7.62 -9.86
CA LEU A 149 9.42 6.87 -8.73
C LEU A 149 8.19 6.08 -9.17
N LEU A 150 7.26 6.69 -9.89
CA LEU A 150 6.05 6.03 -10.38
C LEU A 150 6.34 4.94 -11.42
N ALA A 151 7.41 5.11 -12.20
CA ALA A 151 7.83 4.16 -13.24
C ALA A 151 8.40 2.83 -12.69
N VAL A 152 8.54 2.68 -11.38
CA VAL A 152 9.12 1.47 -10.77
C VAL A 152 8.20 0.26 -10.89
N LEU A 153 6.89 0.44 -10.67
CA LEU A 153 5.87 -0.62 -10.72
C LEU A 153 4.51 -0.06 -11.13
N ASP A 154 3.61 -0.93 -11.54
CA ASP A 154 2.21 -0.58 -11.79
C ASP A 154 1.40 -0.65 -10.48
N GLY A 155 0.81 0.46 -10.08
CA GLY A 155 -0.03 0.58 -8.90
C GLY A 155 -1.45 0.02 -9.11
N PHE A 156 -2.22 -0.04 -8.05
CA PHE A 156 -3.58 -0.60 -8.05
C PHE A 156 -4.52 0.14 -8.99
N ILE A 157 -4.41 1.46 -9.11
CA ILE A 157 -5.26 2.25 -10.02
C ILE A 157 -5.00 1.89 -11.48
N ARG A 158 -3.74 1.66 -11.84
CA ARG A 158 -3.33 1.29 -13.20
C ARG A 158 -3.79 -0.11 -13.57
N GLN A 159 -3.64 -1.05 -12.64
CA GLN A 159 -3.95 -2.47 -12.88
C GLN A 159 -5.45 -2.76 -12.99
N ALA A 160 -6.33 -1.95 -12.40
CA ALA A 160 -7.78 -2.13 -12.47
C ALA A 160 -8.30 -1.69 -13.86
N THR A 161 -8.54 -2.64 -14.74
CA THR A 161 -8.90 -2.39 -16.14
C THR A 161 -10.21 -3.03 -16.59
N SER A 162 -10.62 -4.16 -15.99
CA SER A 162 -11.75 -4.97 -16.46
C SER A 162 -13.11 -4.32 -16.20
N ASN A 163 -13.34 -3.78 -15.01
CA ASN A 163 -14.61 -3.21 -14.61
C ASN A 163 -14.45 -1.72 -14.36
N VAL A 164 -14.80 -0.91 -15.33
CA VAL A 164 -14.64 0.55 -15.25
C VAL A 164 -16.01 1.24 -15.32
N VAL A 165 -16.28 2.09 -14.33
CA VAL A 165 -17.44 2.98 -14.28
C VAL A 165 -16.95 4.39 -14.54
N VAL A 166 -17.55 5.08 -15.52
CA VAL A 166 -17.19 6.47 -15.83
C VAL A 166 -18.17 7.39 -15.10
N ALA A 167 -17.67 8.13 -14.11
CA ALA A 167 -18.48 9.08 -13.37
C ALA A 167 -18.75 10.39 -14.13
N GLY A 168 -17.95 10.69 -15.18
CA GLY A 168 -18.21 11.83 -16.07
C GLY A 168 -18.00 13.21 -15.44
N GLY A 169 -17.12 13.34 -14.46
CA GLY A 169 -16.87 14.63 -13.79
C GLY A 169 -17.92 14.99 -12.73
N VAL A 170 -18.61 14.00 -12.19
CA VAL A 170 -19.58 14.19 -11.10
C VAL A 170 -18.92 13.84 -9.77
N ALA A 171 -19.29 14.57 -8.71
CA ALA A 171 -18.84 14.25 -7.33
C ALA A 171 -19.23 12.83 -6.94
N LEU A 172 -18.52 12.25 -5.99
CA LEU A 172 -18.84 10.92 -5.46
C LEU A 172 -20.21 10.94 -4.78
N THR A 173 -21.18 10.33 -5.44
CA THR A 173 -22.58 10.29 -4.99
C THR A 173 -23.06 8.85 -4.90
N ARG A 174 -24.23 8.65 -4.26
CA ARG A 174 -24.84 7.32 -4.15
C ARG A 174 -25.06 6.61 -5.49
N PRO A 175 -25.49 7.28 -6.59
CA PRO A 175 -25.56 6.66 -7.91
C PRO A 175 -24.23 6.04 -8.35
N VAL A 176 -23.12 6.76 -8.22
CA VAL A 176 -21.79 6.26 -8.62
C VAL A 176 -21.40 5.01 -7.80
N LEU A 177 -21.56 5.04 -6.48
CA LEU A 177 -21.29 3.89 -5.62
C LEU A 177 -22.19 2.68 -5.94
N ARG A 178 -23.46 2.94 -6.23
CA ARG A 178 -24.42 1.90 -6.65
C ARG A 178 -24.01 1.28 -7.99
N ASP A 179 -23.59 2.08 -8.95
CA ASP A 179 -23.21 1.60 -10.27
C ASP A 179 -21.90 0.80 -10.21
N MET A 180 -20.96 1.18 -9.32
CA MET A 180 -19.79 0.37 -9.01
C MET A 180 -20.19 -1.02 -8.47
N LEU A 181 -21.11 -1.05 -7.49
CA LEU A 181 -21.56 -2.32 -6.91
C LEU A 181 -22.28 -3.21 -7.95
N LYS A 182 -23.06 -2.63 -8.86
CA LYS A 182 -23.75 -3.35 -9.93
C LYS A 182 -22.81 -3.87 -11.02
N THR A 183 -21.68 -3.21 -11.22
CA THR A 183 -20.68 -3.60 -12.22
C THR A 183 -19.81 -4.76 -11.72
N LEU A 184 -19.74 -4.96 -10.41
CA LEU A 184 -18.99 -6.08 -9.82
C LEU A 184 -19.73 -7.39 -10.15
N PRO A 185 -19.04 -8.41 -10.70
CA PRO A 185 -19.64 -9.74 -10.90
C PRO A 185 -20.10 -10.36 -9.57
N ASP A 186 -21.30 -10.97 -9.58
CA ASP A 186 -21.95 -11.53 -8.38
C ASP A 186 -21.08 -12.53 -7.60
N GLU A 187 -20.19 -13.22 -8.30
CA GLU A 187 -19.28 -14.22 -7.69
C GLU A 187 -18.23 -13.61 -6.74
N PHE A 188 -17.96 -12.29 -6.87
CA PHE A 188 -17.00 -11.56 -6.03
C PHE A 188 -17.67 -10.68 -4.99
N VAL A 189 -19.00 -10.73 -4.87
CA VAL A 189 -19.70 -9.98 -3.84
C VAL A 189 -19.54 -10.70 -2.50
N SER A 190 -18.86 -10.05 -1.57
CA SER A 190 -18.63 -10.55 -0.22
C SER A 190 -18.86 -9.45 0.81
N ASP A 191 -19.08 -9.83 2.07
CA ASP A 191 -19.25 -8.87 3.18
C ASP A 191 -17.96 -8.10 3.51
N ARG A 192 -16.83 -8.47 2.90
CA ARG A 192 -15.50 -7.87 3.11
C ARG A 192 -15.15 -6.79 2.09
N LEU A 193 -16.06 -6.48 1.18
CA LEU A 193 -15.88 -5.41 0.20
C LEU A 193 -15.68 -4.06 0.91
N ALA A 194 -14.83 -3.23 0.32
CA ALA A 194 -14.61 -1.87 0.76
C ALA A 194 -14.45 -0.94 -0.45
N TYR A 195 -14.93 0.28 -0.30
CA TYR A 195 -14.65 1.35 -1.23
C TYR A 195 -13.39 2.08 -0.79
N PHE A 196 -12.52 2.38 -1.73
CA PHE A 196 -11.31 3.18 -1.50
C PHE A 196 -11.41 4.44 -2.34
N THR A 197 -11.24 5.59 -1.72
CA THR A 197 -11.32 6.89 -2.42
C THR A 197 -10.47 7.94 -1.75
N ASN A 198 -10.33 9.09 -2.41
CA ASN A 198 -9.65 10.26 -1.88
C ASN A 198 -10.48 10.93 -0.77
N ARG A 199 -9.83 11.70 0.08
CA ARG A 199 -10.44 12.51 1.15
C ARG A 199 -11.50 13.47 0.61
N GLN A 200 -11.22 14.16 -0.49
CA GLN A 200 -12.12 15.16 -1.08
C GLN A 200 -13.42 14.48 -1.56
N ALA A 201 -13.31 13.42 -2.33
CA ALA A 201 -14.50 12.69 -2.80
C ALA A 201 -15.33 12.09 -1.63
N LEU A 202 -14.68 11.69 -0.53
CA LEU A 202 -15.39 11.26 0.67
C LEU A 202 -16.14 12.44 1.35
N ALA A 203 -15.53 13.63 1.39
CA ALA A 203 -16.20 14.83 1.90
C ALA A 203 -17.45 15.17 1.08
N ASP A 204 -17.31 15.19 -0.26
CA ASP A 204 -18.44 15.43 -1.18
C ASP A 204 -19.57 14.41 -1.01
N TYR A 205 -19.22 13.13 -0.77
CA TYR A 205 -20.20 12.10 -0.46
C TYR A 205 -20.95 12.40 0.86
N ASN A 206 -20.24 12.79 1.91
CA ASN A 206 -20.85 13.13 3.20
C ASN A 206 -21.74 14.36 3.06
N ASP A 207 -21.32 15.39 2.33
CA ASP A 207 -22.11 16.59 2.08
C ASP A 207 -23.37 16.26 1.27
N SER A 208 -23.28 15.35 0.29
CA SER A 208 -24.45 14.88 -0.46
C SER A 208 -25.49 14.15 0.40
N LEU A 209 -25.06 13.61 1.55
CA LEU A 209 -25.97 13.01 2.54
C LEU A 209 -26.58 14.08 3.46
N ALA A 210 -25.82 15.14 3.78
CA ALA A 210 -26.26 16.24 4.64
C ALA A 210 -27.37 17.10 4.01
N VAL A 211 -27.31 17.30 2.69
CA VAL A 211 -28.32 18.09 1.94
C VAL A 211 -29.71 17.44 1.95
N ARG A 212 -29.86 16.24 2.50
CA ARG A 212 -31.18 15.60 2.59
C ARG A 212 -31.97 16.17 3.74
N GLU A 213 -33.09 16.83 3.40
CA GLU A 213 -34.10 17.32 4.35
C GLU A 213 -34.88 16.19 5.05
N THR A 214 -34.16 15.25 5.67
CA THR A 214 -34.75 14.14 6.45
C THR A 214 -34.03 13.98 7.76
N ALA A 215 -34.78 13.70 8.83
CA ALA A 215 -34.21 13.42 10.17
C ALA A 215 -33.13 12.34 10.20
N LEU A 216 -33.06 11.48 9.18
CA LEU A 216 -31.99 10.50 8.97
C LEU A 216 -30.67 11.12 8.47
N GLY A 217 -30.72 12.28 7.79
CA GLY A 217 -29.52 13.02 7.35
C GLY A 217 -28.78 13.61 8.56
N ASP A 218 -29.49 14.28 9.43
CA ASP A 218 -28.93 14.89 10.66
C ASP A 218 -28.37 13.84 11.62
N THR A 219 -29.06 12.70 11.76
CA THR A 219 -28.63 11.63 12.66
C THR A 219 -27.32 10.97 12.22
N ARG A 220 -27.05 10.90 10.91
CA ARG A 220 -25.81 10.31 10.39
C ARG A 220 -24.58 11.18 10.60
N ILE A 221 -24.73 12.50 10.54
CA ILE A 221 -23.64 13.43 10.82
C ILE A 221 -23.27 13.41 12.30
N VAL A 222 -24.29 13.30 13.18
CA VAL A 222 -24.09 13.35 14.63
C VAL A 222 -23.66 12.00 15.22
N GLN A 223 -24.15 10.88 14.70
CA GLN A 223 -23.89 9.55 15.27
C GLN A 223 -22.65 8.84 14.73
N ASN A 224 -22.05 9.33 13.66
CA ASN A 224 -20.84 8.72 13.10
C ASN A 224 -19.71 9.75 12.97
N PRO A 225 -19.11 10.18 14.10
CA PRO A 225 -18.02 11.16 14.10
C PRO A 225 -16.70 10.60 13.56
N GLY A 226 -16.72 9.41 12.94
CA GLY A 226 -15.55 8.77 12.33
C GLY A 226 -15.35 9.20 10.88
N PRO A 227 -14.09 9.22 10.40
CA PRO A 227 -13.75 9.61 9.03
C PRO A 227 -14.21 8.64 7.94
N ALA A 228 -14.86 7.54 8.29
CA ALA A 228 -15.28 6.51 7.37
C ALA A 228 -16.78 6.59 7.06
N GLY A 229 -17.12 6.97 5.82
CA GLY A 229 -18.48 6.78 5.29
C GLY A 229 -18.80 5.28 5.16
N VAL A 230 -20.07 4.95 5.15
CA VAL A 230 -20.57 3.58 4.88
C VAL A 230 -21.64 3.66 3.80
N TYR A 231 -21.55 2.82 2.79
CA TYR A 231 -22.57 2.68 1.75
C TYR A 231 -23.06 1.23 1.68
N GLN A 232 -24.34 1.02 1.91
CA GLN A 232 -25.01 -0.32 1.91
C GLN A 232 -24.28 -1.37 2.80
N GLY A 233 -23.72 -0.94 3.92
CA GLY A 233 -22.99 -1.84 4.83
C GLY A 233 -21.48 -1.94 4.53
N PHE A 234 -21.03 -1.50 3.36
CA PHE A 234 -19.61 -1.52 3.00
C PHE A 234 -18.92 -0.23 3.42
N PRO A 235 -17.75 -0.32 4.09
CA PRO A 235 -16.99 0.84 4.51
C PRO A 235 -16.37 1.57 3.33
N ILE A 236 -16.31 2.90 3.42
CA ILE A 236 -15.55 3.74 2.49
C ILE A 236 -14.26 4.15 3.19
N VAL A 237 -13.15 3.63 2.69
CA VAL A 237 -11.80 3.88 3.21
C VAL A 237 -11.22 5.09 2.51
N GLN A 238 -10.78 6.05 3.30
CA GLN A 238 -10.04 7.21 2.81
C GLN A 238 -8.58 6.83 2.57
N VAL A 239 -8.10 7.00 1.32
CA VAL A 239 -6.69 6.85 0.96
C VAL A 239 -6.13 8.21 0.57
N PRO A 240 -5.25 8.81 1.41
CA PRO A 240 -4.72 10.16 1.17
C PRO A 240 -3.94 10.29 -0.14
N GLU A 241 -3.24 9.23 -0.52
CA GLU A 241 -2.34 9.21 -1.68
C GLU A 241 -3.06 8.90 -3.01
N PHE A 242 -4.41 8.85 -3.02
CA PHE A 242 -5.12 8.76 -4.29
C PHE A 242 -5.05 10.08 -5.05
N PRO A 243 -4.85 10.06 -6.38
CA PRO A 243 -4.70 11.25 -7.18
C PRO A 243 -5.96 12.13 -7.12
N ASN A 244 -5.77 13.44 -7.16
CA ASN A 244 -6.85 14.41 -7.24
C ASN A 244 -6.70 15.35 -8.46
N ASN A 245 -5.77 15.06 -9.36
CA ASN A 245 -5.41 15.89 -10.50
C ASN A 245 -5.55 15.16 -11.84
N LEU A 246 -6.35 14.10 -11.90
CA LEU A 246 -6.65 13.40 -13.13
C LEU A 246 -7.56 14.24 -14.04
N GLY A 247 -7.61 13.89 -15.34
CA GLY A 247 -8.52 14.55 -16.28
C GLY A 247 -8.02 15.89 -16.83
N GLY A 248 -6.72 16.09 -16.96
CA GLY A 248 -6.15 17.28 -17.64
C GLY A 248 -6.32 18.60 -16.88
N GLY A 249 -6.26 18.58 -15.56
CA GLY A 249 -6.35 19.76 -14.70
C GLY A 249 -7.73 19.99 -14.07
N THR A 250 -8.63 19.05 -14.20
CA THR A 250 -9.96 19.10 -13.58
C THR A 250 -9.98 18.20 -12.35
N ASN A 251 -9.57 18.62 -11.22
CA ASN A 251 -9.69 17.99 -9.87
C ASN A 251 -10.42 16.62 -9.83
N GLN A 252 -10.04 15.71 -10.74
CA GLN A 252 -10.64 14.40 -10.84
C GLN A 252 -9.82 13.37 -10.06
N THR A 253 -10.53 12.48 -9.40
CA THR A 253 -9.98 11.34 -8.65
C THR A 253 -10.59 10.04 -9.15
N VAL A 254 -10.18 8.95 -8.53
CA VAL A 254 -10.73 7.61 -8.75
C VAL A 254 -11.31 7.05 -7.46
N ALA A 255 -12.29 6.16 -7.60
CA ALA A 255 -12.71 5.30 -6.51
C ALA A 255 -12.54 3.83 -6.94
N LEU A 256 -12.10 2.99 -6.00
CA LEU A 256 -11.97 1.54 -6.19
C LEU A 256 -12.94 0.81 -5.28
N LEU A 257 -13.56 -0.25 -5.79
CA LEU A 257 -14.36 -1.19 -5.00
C LEU A 257 -13.74 -2.56 -5.15
N THR A 258 -13.26 -3.11 -4.05
CA THR A 258 -12.67 -4.46 -4.02
C THR A 258 -12.63 -5.00 -2.60
N GLU A 259 -12.38 -6.28 -2.46
CA GLU A 259 -12.06 -6.90 -1.19
C GLU A 259 -10.63 -6.53 -0.76
N ARG A 260 -10.43 -6.24 0.54
CA ARG A 260 -9.11 -5.85 1.08
C ARG A 260 -8.05 -6.92 0.85
N GLU A 261 -8.43 -8.20 0.99
CA GLU A 261 -7.53 -9.34 0.80
C GLU A 261 -7.15 -9.56 -0.67
N ASN A 262 -7.93 -9.00 -1.61
CA ASN A 262 -7.64 -9.06 -3.04
C ASN A 262 -6.44 -8.17 -3.47
N MET A 263 -6.15 -7.16 -2.65
CA MET A 263 -5.03 -6.26 -2.87
C MET A 263 -3.78 -6.84 -2.19
N LEU A 264 -2.84 -7.36 -2.95
CA LEU A 264 -1.61 -7.95 -2.44
C LEU A 264 -0.44 -6.97 -2.56
N LEU A 265 0.27 -6.78 -1.46
CA LEU A 265 1.58 -6.15 -1.43
C LEU A 265 2.63 -7.21 -1.09
N GLY A 266 3.43 -7.60 -2.07
CA GLY A 266 4.56 -8.49 -1.89
C GLY A 266 5.79 -7.70 -1.43
N ILE A 267 6.35 -8.05 -0.28
CA ILE A 267 7.59 -7.48 0.21
C ILE A 267 8.65 -8.57 0.19
N HIS A 268 9.61 -8.43 -0.71
CA HIS A 268 10.77 -9.31 -0.77
C HIS A 268 11.92 -8.68 0.01
N ARG A 269 12.43 -9.38 0.97
CA ARG A 269 13.51 -8.97 1.85
C ARG A 269 13.06 -7.92 2.88
N GLU A 270 13.40 -8.15 4.10
CA GLU A 270 13.26 -7.18 5.18
C GLU A 270 13.83 -5.82 4.77
N ILE A 271 13.15 -4.77 5.20
CA ILE A 271 13.62 -3.41 4.99
C ILE A 271 14.99 -3.30 5.65
N ARG A 272 15.98 -2.93 4.84
CA ARG A 272 17.34 -2.70 5.35
C ARG A 272 17.56 -1.23 5.54
N VAL A 273 17.76 -0.85 6.78
CA VAL A 273 18.26 0.47 7.14
C VAL A 273 19.74 0.32 7.42
N ARG A 274 20.56 1.11 6.76
CA ARG A 274 22.01 1.15 6.96
C ARG A 274 22.41 2.56 7.31
N MET A 275 23.28 2.69 8.28
CA MET A 275 23.96 3.93 8.63
C MET A 275 25.43 3.83 8.25
N GLY A 276 25.99 4.89 7.74
CA GLY A 276 27.38 5.01 7.38
C GLY A 276 27.84 6.44 7.60
N GLU A 277 29.12 6.64 7.75
CA GLU A 277 29.75 7.95 7.84
C GLU A 277 30.59 8.18 6.59
N ASP A 278 30.47 9.37 6.02
CA ASP A 278 31.38 9.85 4.99
C ASP A 278 32.36 10.80 5.66
N ILE A 279 33.52 10.26 6.04
CA ILE A 279 34.56 10.99 6.75
C ILE A 279 35.09 12.17 5.92
N SER A 280 35.10 12.02 4.60
CA SER A 280 35.61 13.07 3.71
C SER A 280 34.68 14.27 3.61
N ALA A 281 33.39 14.04 3.73
CA ALA A 281 32.34 15.05 3.69
C ALA A 281 31.85 15.48 5.08
N GLY A 282 32.28 14.82 6.17
CA GLY A 282 31.77 15.06 7.53
C GLY A 282 30.25 14.85 7.61
N GLN A 283 29.76 13.72 7.12
CA GLN A 283 28.32 13.47 7.00
C GLN A 283 27.96 12.06 7.46
N VAL A 284 26.85 11.97 8.20
CA VAL A 284 26.18 10.69 8.49
C VAL A 284 25.18 10.41 7.39
N ILE A 285 25.24 9.21 6.81
CA ILE A 285 24.36 8.75 5.71
C ILE A 285 23.44 7.66 6.25
N ILE A 286 22.13 7.84 6.09
CA ILE A 286 21.12 6.84 6.39
C ILE A 286 20.51 6.37 5.08
N VAL A 287 20.61 5.07 4.80
CA VAL A 287 20.08 4.45 3.58
C VAL A 287 19.05 3.42 3.93
N VAL A 288 17.83 3.60 3.42
CA VAL A 288 16.75 2.61 3.49
C VAL A 288 16.60 1.94 2.14
N THR A 289 16.59 0.62 2.11
CA THR A 289 16.35 -0.16 0.90
C THR A 289 15.27 -1.20 1.14
N MET A 290 14.32 -1.29 0.22
CA MET A 290 13.28 -2.30 0.22
C MET A 290 13.01 -2.82 -1.19
N ARG A 291 12.39 -3.99 -1.29
CA ARG A 291 11.89 -4.53 -2.55
C ARG A 291 10.44 -4.90 -2.39
N LEU A 292 9.60 -4.36 -3.26
CA LEU A 292 8.16 -4.55 -3.19
C LEU A 292 7.55 -4.67 -4.59
N ASP A 293 6.39 -5.31 -4.66
CA ASP A 293 5.50 -5.32 -5.81
C ASP A 293 4.05 -5.36 -5.33
N ALA A 294 3.15 -4.74 -6.08
CA ALA A 294 1.74 -4.68 -5.77
C ALA A 294 0.92 -5.32 -6.90
N ARG A 295 0.01 -6.26 -6.56
CA ARG A 295 -0.84 -6.97 -7.53
C ARG A 295 -2.21 -7.26 -6.95
N TYR A 296 -3.22 -7.33 -7.83
CA TYR A 296 -4.49 -7.93 -7.45
C TYR A 296 -4.41 -9.46 -7.54
N MET A 297 -5.01 -10.15 -6.54
CA MET A 297 -5.19 -11.60 -6.63
C MET A 297 -6.15 -11.94 -7.77
N HIS A 298 -7.28 -11.26 -7.84
CA HIS A 298 -8.29 -11.38 -8.89
C HIS A 298 -8.62 -9.99 -9.43
N GLU A 299 -8.05 -9.63 -10.57
CA GLU A 299 -8.32 -8.33 -11.19
C GLU A 299 -9.80 -8.15 -11.54
N PRO A 300 -10.55 -9.17 -12.06
CA PRO A 300 -11.99 -9.03 -12.30
C PRO A 300 -12.85 -8.77 -11.05
N ALA A 301 -12.29 -8.98 -9.85
CA ALA A 301 -12.96 -8.67 -8.57
C ALA A 301 -12.78 -7.20 -8.15
N VAL A 302 -12.31 -6.34 -9.06
CA VAL A 302 -12.10 -4.92 -8.81
C VAL A 302 -12.96 -4.10 -9.73
N VAL A 303 -13.61 -3.08 -9.19
CA VAL A 303 -14.30 -2.05 -9.98
C VAL A 303 -13.63 -0.71 -9.75
N LYS A 304 -13.33 -0.01 -10.83
CA LYS A 304 -12.74 1.33 -10.80
C LYS A 304 -13.74 2.36 -11.33
N ALA A 305 -14.08 3.36 -10.53
CA ALA A 305 -14.77 4.55 -11.02
C ALA A 305 -13.73 5.60 -11.40
N THR A 306 -13.83 6.11 -12.63
CA THR A 306 -12.95 7.16 -13.17
C THR A 306 -13.72 8.45 -13.39
N GLY A 307 -13.01 9.59 -13.35
CA GLY A 307 -13.64 10.89 -13.54
C GLY A 307 -14.55 11.29 -12.40
N VAL A 308 -14.28 10.83 -11.19
CA VAL A 308 -14.97 11.31 -9.97
C VAL A 308 -14.40 12.69 -9.63
N LEU A 309 -15.26 13.69 -9.50
CA LEU A 309 -14.84 15.02 -9.08
C LEU A 309 -14.48 14.98 -7.59
N GLY A 310 -13.32 15.51 -7.25
CA GLY A 310 -12.87 15.74 -5.87
C GLY A 310 -12.46 17.22 -5.75
N VAL A 311 -13.40 18.06 -5.34
CA VAL A 311 -13.18 19.52 -5.27
C VAL A 311 -12.75 19.92 -3.86
#